data_2f219f2f1d0065f6874c6c44382bfe8e
#
_entry.id   2f219f2f1d0065f6874c6c44382bfe8e
#
_cell.length_a   1.000
_cell.length_b   1.000
_cell.length_c   1.000
_cell.angle_alpha   90.00
_cell.angle_beta   90.00
_cell.angle_gamma   90.00
#
_symmetry.space_group_name_H-M   'P 1'
#
loop_
_entity.id
_entity.type
_entity.pdbx_description
1 polymer ?
#
loop_
_entity_poly.entity_id
_entity_poly.type
_entity_poly.pdbx_seq_one_letter_code
_entity_poly.pdbx_strand_id
1 'polypeptide(L)'
;MRISKIFLGAASMIALACGGADNSNTATGDTAVVATTTPVETPAVAGTLAPITGTTHEVRMVFENNEYKFVPAEITVKAGDGIRWIMVSGAPHNVAFDPAGIPASVKPQLLANMPNQISELSGPMMINANEAYTVSFANIPAGTYDYFCTPHLAMNMRAKITVE
;
A
#
# COMPACT_ATOMS: atom_id res chain seq x y z
N MET A 1 49.97 -10.93 3.20
CA MET A 1 50.22 -12.25 2.60
C MET A 1 49.17 -12.48 1.53
N ARG A 2 49.66 -12.57 0.29
CA ARG A 2 48.93 -12.69 -0.97
C ARG A 2 48.15 -14.00 -1.02
N ILE A 3 47.01 -14.07 -1.70
CA ILE A 3 46.76 -14.98 -2.83
C ILE A 3 45.48 -14.51 -3.58
N SER A 4 45.73 -14.05 -4.81
CA SER A 4 44.75 -13.95 -5.92
C SER A 4 44.35 -15.34 -6.40
N LYS A 5 43.13 -15.51 -6.81
CA LYS A 5 42.77 -16.50 -7.83
C LYS A 5 41.73 -15.88 -8.82
N ILE A 6 42.26 -15.62 -9.99
CA ILE A 6 41.54 -15.36 -11.25
C ILE A 6 41.09 -16.70 -11.80
N PHE A 7 39.82 -16.80 -12.22
CA PHE A 7 39.39 -17.82 -13.18
C PHE A 7 38.67 -17.17 -14.33
N LEU A 8 39.29 -17.36 -15.48
CA LEU A 8 38.86 -16.97 -16.82
C LEU A 8 38.32 -18.22 -17.53
N GLY A 9 37.35 -18.08 -18.38
CA GLY A 9 36.91 -19.10 -19.35
C GLY A 9 35.40 -19.24 -19.39
N ALA A 10 34.72 -19.36 -20.47
CA ALA A 10 34.95 -19.28 -21.90
C ALA A 10 33.59 -19.13 -22.58
N ALA A 11 33.56 -18.47 -23.70
CA ALA A 11 32.43 -18.28 -24.59
C ALA A 11 31.99 -19.60 -25.26
N SER A 12 30.70 -19.76 -25.54
CA SER A 12 30.20 -20.62 -26.60
C SER A 12 28.99 -20.00 -27.26
N MET A 13 29.18 -19.54 -28.48
CA MET A 13 28.15 -19.24 -29.48
C MET A 13 27.70 -20.54 -30.13
N ILE A 14 26.40 -20.71 -30.34
CA ILE A 14 25.85 -21.57 -31.41
C ILE A 14 24.69 -20.82 -32.06
N ALA A 15 24.82 -20.65 -33.35
CA ALA A 15 23.85 -20.05 -34.27
C ALA A 15 23.08 -21.10 -35.09
N LEU A 16 22.04 -20.63 -35.78
CA LEU A 16 21.27 -21.21 -36.90
C LEU A 16 20.25 -22.30 -36.56
N ALA A 17 18.99 -22.13 -36.99
CA ALA A 17 18.53 -22.32 -38.38
C ALA A 17 17.11 -21.82 -38.57
N CYS A 18 16.85 -21.22 -39.72
CA CYS A 18 15.59 -20.96 -40.38
C CYS A 18 14.87 -22.25 -40.77
N GLY A 19 13.53 -22.21 -40.77
CA GLY A 19 12.71 -23.23 -41.43
C GLY A 19 11.27 -22.76 -41.54
N GLY A 20 10.92 -22.15 -42.68
CA GLY A 20 9.55 -21.88 -43.08
C GLY A 20 8.88 -23.14 -43.64
N ALA A 21 7.59 -23.27 -43.43
CA ALA A 21 6.71 -24.06 -44.31
C ALA A 21 5.26 -23.60 -44.10
N ASP A 22 4.71 -23.05 -45.15
CA ASP A 22 3.29 -22.89 -45.36
C ASP A 22 2.60 -24.27 -45.32
N ASN A 23 1.48 -24.35 -44.69
CA ASN A 23 0.50 -25.34 -45.07
C ASN A 23 -0.94 -24.87 -44.80
N SER A 24 -1.60 -24.50 -45.86
CA SER A 24 -3.05 -24.32 -45.93
C SER A 24 -3.72 -25.68 -45.72
N ASN A 25 -4.58 -25.82 -44.75
CA ASN A 25 -5.59 -26.86 -44.80
C ASN A 25 -6.91 -26.39 -44.19
N THR A 26 -7.88 -26.29 -45.08
CA THR A 26 -9.29 -26.07 -44.83
C THR A 26 -9.89 -27.33 -44.21
N ALA A 27 -10.44 -27.24 -43.03
CA ALA A 27 -11.41 -28.22 -42.52
C ALA A 27 -12.38 -27.57 -41.56
N THR A 28 -13.61 -27.56 -41.96
CA THR A 28 -14.84 -27.24 -41.23
C THR A 28 -14.94 -28.11 -39.97
N GLY A 29 -15.06 -27.47 -38.80
CA GLY A 29 -15.35 -28.14 -37.56
C GLY A 29 -15.93 -27.11 -36.58
N ASP A 30 -17.24 -27.13 -36.48
CA ASP A 30 -18.04 -26.37 -35.53
C ASP A 30 -17.67 -26.84 -34.10
N THR A 31 -16.92 -26.02 -33.37
CA THR A 31 -16.70 -26.23 -31.98
C THR A 31 -17.04 -24.92 -31.24
N ALA A 32 -18.15 -24.92 -30.53
CA ALA A 32 -18.61 -23.83 -29.71
C ALA A 32 -17.48 -23.39 -28.76
N VAL A 33 -16.88 -22.25 -29.04
CA VAL A 33 -15.97 -21.57 -28.10
C VAL A 33 -16.82 -21.00 -26.98
N VAL A 34 -16.80 -21.67 -25.84
CA VAL A 34 -17.29 -21.08 -24.58
C VAL A 34 -16.42 -19.86 -24.32
N ALA A 35 -16.94 -18.70 -24.61
CA ALA A 35 -16.33 -17.44 -24.21
C ALA A 35 -16.37 -17.37 -22.68
N THR A 36 -15.25 -17.69 -22.05
CA THR A 36 -15.01 -17.37 -20.66
C THR A 36 -14.93 -15.84 -20.57
N THR A 37 -16.04 -15.22 -20.24
CA THR A 37 -16.07 -13.79 -19.89
C THR A 37 -15.34 -13.62 -18.57
N THR A 38 -14.06 -13.29 -18.65
CA THR A 38 -13.33 -12.71 -17.52
C THR A 38 -14.12 -11.48 -17.08
N PRO A 39 -14.47 -11.32 -15.78
CA PRO A 39 -15.08 -10.08 -15.32
C PRO A 39 -14.12 -8.93 -15.66
N VAL A 40 -14.56 -8.01 -16.50
CA VAL A 40 -13.88 -6.73 -16.67
C VAL A 40 -13.99 -6.03 -15.33
N GLU A 41 -12.91 -6.00 -14.56
CA GLU A 41 -12.83 -5.12 -13.41
C GLU A 41 -13.08 -3.69 -13.91
N THR A 42 -14.22 -3.15 -13.55
CA THR A 42 -14.52 -1.73 -13.74
C THR A 42 -13.40 -0.97 -13.01
N PRO A 43 -12.64 -0.08 -13.67
CA PRO A 43 -11.61 0.68 -12.99
C PRO A 43 -12.27 1.42 -11.83
N ALA A 44 -11.78 1.17 -10.60
CA ALA A 44 -12.22 1.89 -9.42
C ALA A 44 -12.02 3.39 -9.71
N VAL A 45 -13.10 4.15 -9.64
CA VAL A 45 -13.05 5.61 -9.85
C VAL A 45 -12.07 6.15 -8.81
N ALA A 46 -10.96 6.75 -9.25
CA ALA A 46 -9.99 7.36 -8.37
C ALA A 46 -10.71 8.41 -7.52
N GLY A 47 -10.64 8.26 -6.19
CA GLY A 47 -11.18 9.24 -5.27
C GLY A 47 -10.48 10.59 -5.46
N THR A 48 -11.18 11.68 -5.15
CA THR A 48 -10.57 13.02 -5.09
C THR A 48 -10.29 13.34 -3.63
N LEU A 49 -9.14 13.97 -3.34
CA LEU A 49 -8.81 14.44 -2.00
C LEU A 49 -9.98 15.23 -1.41
N ALA A 50 -10.55 14.74 -0.33
CA ALA A 50 -11.63 15.42 0.40
C ALA A 50 -11.02 16.22 1.55
N PRO A 51 -11.32 17.53 1.67
CA PRO A 51 -10.75 18.38 2.70
C PRO A 51 -11.27 17.98 4.09
N ILE A 52 -10.46 18.22 5.12
CA ILE A 52 -10.90 18.12 6.51
C ILE A 52 -11.88 19.26 6.77
N THR A 53 -13.09 18.94 7.20
CA THR A 53 -14.16 19.91 7.54
C THR A 53 -14.51 19.90 9.02
N GLY A 54 -14.07 18.87 9.74
CA GLY A 54 -14.27 18.67 11.17
C GLY A 54 -13.01 18.94 12.00
N THR A 55 -12.87 18.19 13.07
CA THR A 55 -11.76 18.32 14.02
C THR A 55 -10.54 17.54 13.52
N THR A 56 -9.34 18.07 13.75
CA THR A 56 -8.10 17.30 13.58
C THR A 56 -7.66 16.75 14.94
N HIS A 57 -7.62 15.42 15.01
CA HIS A 57 -7.18 14.68 16.19
C HIS A 57 -5.69 14.37 16.10
N GLU A 58 -5.00 14.24 17.24
CA GLU A 58 -3.57 13.92 17.25
C GLU A 58 -3.31 12.51 17.77
N VAL A 59 -2.39 11.83 17.11
CA VAL A 59 -1.85 10.53 17.52
C VAL A 59 -0.33 10.64 17.53
N ARG A 60 0.28 10.30 18.64
CA ARG A 60 1.74 10.31 18.81
C ARG A 60 2.32 8.95 18.43
N MET A 61 3.44 8.94 17.73
CA MET A 61 4.22 7.74 17.43
C MET A 61 5.45 7.75 18.34
N VAL A 62 5.56 6.76 19.20
CA VAL A 62 6.52 6.75 20.29
C VAL A 62 7.22 5.40 20.43
N PHE A 63 8.45 5.46 20.96
CA PHE A 63 9.12 4.31 21.57
C PHE A 63 9.23 4.59 23.07
N GLU A 64 8.44 3.89 23.87
CA GLU A 64 8.38 4.04 25.33
C GLU A 64 8.26 2.67 25.99
N ASN A 65 8.93 2.47 27.12
CA ASN A 65 8.93 1.21 27.88
C ASN A 65 9.33 -0.01 27.03
N ASN A 66 10.26 0.16 26.08
CA ASN A 66 10.72 -0.85 25.13
C ASN A 66 9.65 -1.32 24.13
N GLU A 67 8.65 -0.50 23.87
CA GLU A 67 7.55 -0.75 22.94
C GLU A 67 7.41 0.39 21.93
N TYR A 68 7.19 0.03 20.66
CA TYR A 68 6.77 0.95 19.61
C TYR A 68 5.25 1.01 19.58
N LYS A 69 4.68 2.20 19.69
CA LYS A 69 3.22 2.34 19.75
C LYS A 69 2.70 3.67 19.20
N PHE A 70 1.45 3.64 18.79
CA PHE A 70 0.62 4.82 18.58
C PHE A 70 -0.08 5.19 19.91
N VAL A 71 -0.16 6.47 20.20
CA VAL A 71 -0.81 6.98 21.44
C VAL A 71 -1.78 8.11 21.08
N PRO A 72 -3.08 7.89 21.23
CA PRO A 72 -3.75 6.65 21.61
C PRO A 72 -3.67 5.55 20.54
N ALA A 73 -3.76 4.28 20.96
CA ALA A 73 -3.80 3.14 20.03
C ALA A 73 -5.19 2.94 19.41
N GLU A 74 -6.24 3.44 20.03
CA GLU A 74 -7.60 3.45 19.48
C GLU A 74 -8.13 4.88 19.51
N ILE A 75 -8.72 5.30 18.40
CA ILE A 75 -9.29 6.63 18.25
C ILE A 75 -10.60 6.57 17.51
N THR A 76 -11.57 7.35 17.96
CA THR A 76 -12.86 7.52 17.28
C THR A 76 -12.90 8.93 16.67
N VAL A 77 -13.30 9.00 15.41
CA VAL A 77 -13.43 10.24 14.64
C VAL A 77 -14.77 10.24 13.90
N LYS A 78 -15.22 11.41 13.52
CA LYS A 78 -16.41 11.57 12.66
C LYS A 78 -16.01 11.67 11.19
N ALA A 79 -16.94 11.32 10.30
CA ALA A 79 -16.75 11.61 8.88
C ALA A 79 -16.51 13.12 8.69
N GLY A 80 -15.41 13.47 8.02
CA GLY A 80 -14.97 14.87 7.86
C GLY A 80 -13.88 15.33 8.82
N ASP A 81 -13.60 14.56 9.86
CA ASP A 81 -12.44 14.81 10.73
C ASP A 81 -11.11 14.47 10.02
N GLY A 82 -10.02 14.89 10.62
CA GLY A 82 -8.67 14.51 10.24
C GLY A 82 -7.93 13.84 11.40
N ILE A 83 -6.92 13.04 11.07
CA ILE A 83 -5.95 12.56 12.06
C ILE A 83 -4.57 13.04 11.65
N ARG A 84 -3.86 13.60 12.61
CA ARG A 84 -2.47 14.06 12.49
C ARG A 84 -1.59 13.18 13.36
N TRP A 85 -0.77 12.34 12.74
CA TRP A 85 0.24 11.56 13.42
C TRP A 85 1.51 12.39 13.58
N ILE A 86 2.08 12.37 14.77
CA ILE A 86 3.30 13.12 15.13
C ILE A 86 4.38 12.13 15.54
N MET A 87 5.51 12.16 14.85
CA MET A 87 6.70 11.42 15.25
C MET A 87 7.32 12.06 16.50
N VAL A 88 7.41 11.29 17.57
CA VAL A 88 7.97 11.77 18.85
C VAL A 88 9.30 11.10 19.16
N SER A 89 9.36 9.76 19.09
CA SER A 89 10.57 8.98 19.38
C SER A 89 10.55 7.62 18.71
N GLY A 90 11.71 6.98 18.53
CA GLY A 90 11.82 5.63 17.98
C GLY A 90 11.73 5.57 16.43
N ALA A 91 12.17 6.65 15.76
CA ALA A 91 12.19 6.71 14.29
C ALA A 91 12.93 5.51 13.63
N PRO A 92 12.60 5.19 12.35
CA PRO A 92 11.59 5.84 11.50
C PRO A 92 10.17 5.33 11.76
N HIS A 93 9.17 6.17 11.54
CA HIS A 93 7.75 5.79 11.61
C HIS A 93 7.02 6.14 10.31
N ASN A 94 5.94 5.42 10.03
CA ASN A 94 4.94 5.81 9.06
C ASN A 94 3.54 5.35 9.49
N VAL A 95 2.53 5.69 8.68
CA VAL A 95 1.16 5.21 8.83
C VAL A 95 0.80 4.44 7.58
N ALA A 96 0.43 3.20 7.73
CA ALA A 96 0.03 2.32 6.63
C ALA A 96 -1.23 1.53 6.99
N PHE A 97 -2.09 1.31 6.00
CA PHE A 97 -3.25 0.42 6.10
C PHE A 97 -2.98 -0.83 5.26
N ASP A 98 -3.47 -1.98 5.70
CA ASP A 98 -3.43 -3.19 4.87
C ASP A 98 -4.45 -3.07 3.73
N PRO A 99 -4.02 -3.02 2.45
CA PRO A 99 -4.94 -2.92 1.33
C PRO A 99 -6.00 -4.03 1.27
N ALA A 100 -5.70 -5.21 1.81
CA ALA A 100 -6.64 -6.32 1.89
C ALA A 100 -7.68 -6.14 3.01
N GLY A 101 -7.33 -5.37 4.04
CA GLY A 101 -8.22 -5.04 5.16
C GLY A 101 -9.15 -3.87 4.89
N ILE A 102 -8.91 -3.07 3.85
CA ILE A 102 -9.76 -1.93 3.49
C ILE A 102 -10.81 -2.37 2.45
N PRO A 103 -12.13 -2.14 2.72
CA PRO A 103 -13.17 -2.45 1.76
C PRO A 103 -12.92 -1.80 0.39
N ALA A 104 -13.17 -2.52 -0.69
CA ALA A 104 -12.92 -2.05 -2.05
C ALA A 104 -13.63 -0.72 -2.38
N SER A 105 -14.82 -0.49 -1.80
CA SER A 105 -15.57 0.76 -1.95
C SER A 105 -14.95 1.95 -1.20
N VAL A 106 -14.15 1.71 -0.18
CA VAL A 106 -13.50 2.74 0.65
C VAL A 106 -12.11 3.10 0.14
N LYS A 107 -11.41 2.10 -0.38
CA LYS A 107 -10.01 2.21 -0.79
C LYS A 107 -9.72 3.40 -1.71
N PRO A 108 -10.49 3.70 -2.78
CA PRO A 108 -10.20 4.83 -3.65
C PRO A 108 -10.24 6.18 -2.93
N GLN A 109 -11.19 6.36 -1.99
CA GLN A 109 -11.29 7.59 -1.23
C GLN A 109 -10.18 7.71 -0.18
N LEU A 110 -9.85 6.61 0.51
CA LEU A 110 -8.76 6.61 1.48
C LEU A 110 -7.41 6.88 0.80
N LEU A 111 -7.16 6.26 -0.36
CA LEU A 111 -6.00 6.56 -1.19
C LEU A 111 -5.92 8.05 -1.54
N ALA A 112 -7.02 8.64 -2.01
CA ALA A 112 -7.04 10.06 -2.36
C ALA A 112 -6.82 10.98 -1.15
N ASN A 113 -7.25 10.57 0.04
CA ASN A 113 -7.09 11.34 1.28
C ASN A 113 -5.70 11.21 1.92
N MET A 114 -4.87 10.31 1.44
CA MET A 114 -3.51 10.07 1.93
C MET A 114 -2.49 10.76 1.01
N PRO A 115 -1.97 11.94 1.33
CA PRO A 115 -0.96 12.61 0.50
C PRO A 115 0.41 11.91 0.59
N ASN A 116 1.25 12.11 -0.44
CA ASN A 116 2.67 11.71 -0.44
C ASN A 116 2.93 10.23 -0.08
N GLN A 117 2.07 9.33 -0.55
CA GLN A 117 2.25 7.90 -0.32
C GLN A 117 3.56 7.38 -0.95
N ILE A 118 4.24 6.48 -0.24
CA ILE A 118 5.42 5.76 -0.73
C ILE A 118 5.06 4.42 -1.37
N SER A 119 3.88 3.90 -1.06
CA SER A 119 3.23 2.74 -1.68
C SER A 119 1.73 2.79 -1.42
N GLU A 120 0.95 1.86 -1.98
CA GLU A 120 -0.50 1.82 -1.81
C GLU A 120 -0.88 1.85 -0.31
N LEU A 121 -1.68 2.84 0.09
CA LEU A 121 -2.14 3.06 1.46
C LEU A 121 -1.02 3.16 2.51
N SER A 122 0.17 3.61 2.11
CA SER A 122 1.32 3.78 2.99
C SER A 122 1.88 5.20 2.87
N GLY A 123 1.75 5.98 3.93
CA GLY A 123 2.26 7.34 4.03
C GLY A 123 3.79 7.41 4.08
N PRO A 124 4.36 8.63 4.02
CA PRO A 124 5.80 8.86 4.01
C PRO A 124 6.46 8.41 5.32
N MET A 125 7.77 8.13 5.24
CA MET A 125 8.58 7.89 6.43
C MET A 125 8.87 9.21 7.15
N MET A 126 8.63 9.24 8.43
CA MET A 126 8.99 10.32 9.33
C MET A 126 10.22 9.90 10.14
N ILE A 127 11.28 10.68 10.04
CA ILE A 127 12.58 10.36 10.63
C ILE A 127 13.03 11.35 11.70
N ASN A 128 12.46 12.56 11.70
CA ASN A 128 12.81 13.60 12.67
C ASN A 128 11.67 13.84 13.66
N ALA A 129 12.02 14.15 14.91
CA ALA A 129 11.05 14.50 15.92
C ALA A 129 10.19 15.71 15.47
N ASN A 130 8.90 15.65 15.76
CA ASN A 130 7.86 16.61 15.36
C ASN A 130 7.49 16.61 13.88
N GLU A 131 8.07 15.76 13.03
CA GLU A 131 7.48 15.50 11.73
C GLU A 131 6.06 14.95 11.92
N ALA A 132 5.17 15.35 11.01
CA ALA A 132 3.78 14.96 11.11
C ALA A 132 3.20 14.57 9.73
N TYR A 133 2.27 13.64 9.77
CA TYR A 133 1.50 13.18 8.62
C TYR A 133 0.02 13.32 8.93
N THR A 134 -0.73 13.92 8.01
CA THR A 134 -2.17 14.17 8.21
C THR A 134 -2.98 13.51 7.11
N VAL A 135 -4.04 12.80 7.50
CA VAL A 135 -5.00 12.16 6.59
C VAL A 135 -6.40 12.66 6.92
N SER A 136 -7.18 12.97 5.89
CA SER A 136 -8.59 13.31 6.01
C SER A 136 -9.44 12.04 6.07
N PHE A 137 -10.44 12.03 6.94
CA PHE A 137 -11.49 11.02 6.99
C PHE A 137 -12.82 11.52 6.40
N ALA A 138 -12.77 12.62 5.65
CA ALA A 138 -13.91 13.09 4.87
C ALA A 138 -14.25 12.06 3.77
N ASN A 139 -15.54 11.79 3.63
CA ASN A 139 -16.09 10.78 2.71
C ASN A 139 -15.63 9.33 2.99
N ILE A 140 -15.10 9.07 4.17
CA ILE A 140 -14.82 7.71 4.63
C ILE A 140 -16.04 7.22 5.41
N PRO A 141 -16.67 6.11 5.01
CA PRO A 141 -17.84 5.56 5.69
C PRO A 141 -17.58 5.20 7.15
N ALA A 142 -18.64 5.16 7.94
CA ALA A 142 -18.59 4.61 9.29
C ALA A 142 -18.08 3.17 9.26
N GLY A 143 -17.17 2.86 10.19
CA GLY A 143 -16.50 1.56 10.24
C GLY A 143 -15.22 1.60 11.04
N THR A 144 -14.55 0.45 11.09
CA THR A 144 -13.28 0.29 11.80
C THR A 144 -12.17 0.02 10.80
N TYR A 145 -11.06 0.75 10.94
CA TYR A 145 -9.92 0.73 10.05
C TYR A 145 -8.64 0.50 10.86
N ASP A 146 -8.08 -0.69 10.70
CA ASP A 146 -6.80 -1.02 11.35
C ASP A 146 -5.64 -0.44 10.55
N TYR A 147 -4.65 0.09 11.27
CA TYR A 147 -3.44 0.63 10.68
C TYR A 147 -2.19 0.24 11.47
N PHE A 148 -1.04 0.41 10.87
CA PHE A 148 0.24 -0.01 11.45
C PHE A 148 1.39 0.89 11.01
N CYS A 149 2.52 0.74 11.68
CA CYS A 149 3.79 1.29 11.27
C CYS A 149 4.59 0.22 10.53
N THR A 150 4.94 0.44 9.27
CA THR A 150 5.64 -0.56 8.43
C THR A 150 6.98 -1.00 9.04
N PRO A 151 7.90 -0.10 9.46
CA PRO A 151 9.17 -0.49 10.07
C PRO A 151 9.02 -1.32 11.36
N HIS A 152 7.95 -1.06 12.12
CA HIS A 152 7.76 -1.67 13.44
C HIS A 152 6.61 -2.69 13.49
N LEU A 153 6.20 -3.19 12.31
CA LEU A 153 5.12 -4.17 12.20
C LEU A 153 5.45 -5.47 12.94
N ALA A 154 6.71 -5.93 12.85
CA ALA A 154 7.20 -7.11 13.55
C ALA A 154 7.25 -6.91 15.09
N MET A 155 7.30 -5.66 15.55
CA MET A 155 7.23 -5.27 16.97
C MET A 155 5.80 -4.94 17.40
N ASN A 156 4.81 -5.33 16.62
CA ASN A 156 3.38 -5.15 16.91
C ASN A 156 2.93 -3.68 17.03
N MET A 157 3.57 -2.74 16.35
CA MET A 157 3.09 -1.35 16.30
C MET A 157 1.87 -1.24 15.38
N ARG A 158 0.69 -1.46 15.97
CA ARG A 158 -0.63 -1.46 15.34
C ARG A 158 -1.59 -0.59 16.12
N ALA A 159 -2.63 -0.12 15.44
CA ALA A 159 -3.66 0.71 16.05
C ALA A 159 -4.94 0.69 15.23
N LYS A 160 -5.98 1.34 15.72
CA LYS A 160 -7.33 1.28 15.16
C LYS A 160 -7.99 2.65 15.14
N ILE A 161 -8.69 2.92 14.04
CA ILE A 161 -9.56 4.08 13.89
C ILE A 161 -11.00 3.58 13.77
N THR A 162 -11.90 4.18 14.53
CA THR A 162 -13.34 4.04 14.34
C THR A 162 -13.87 5.33 13.74
N VAL A 163 -14.53 5.26 12.60
CA VAL A 163 -15.25 6.36 11.97
C VAL A 163 -16.75 6.21 12.28
N GLU A 164 -17.39 7.30 12.77
CA GLU A 164 -18.82 7.39 13.09
C GLU A 164 -19.58 8.33 12.14
#